data_45f5764de0f3d7ad0bbf90d361d2a6d9
#
_entry.id   45f5764de0f3d7ad0bbf90d361d2a6d9
#
_cell.length_a   1.000
_cell.length_b   1.000
_cell.length_c   1.000
_cell.angle_alpha   90.00
_cell.angle_beta   90.00
_cell.angle_gamma   90.00
#
_symmetry.space_group_name_H-M   'P 1'
#
loop_
_entity.id
_entity.type
_entity.pdbx_description
1 polymer ?
#
loop_
_entity_poly.entity_id
_entity_poly.type
_entity_poly.pdbx_seq_one_letter_code
_entity_poly.pdbx_strand_id
1 'polypeptide(L)'
;MQYDVLIVGGGPGGIYSAYELLEKRPDLKIALFEAGHALARRHCPIDGVKVKSCVKCPTCAIMNGFGGAGAFSDGKYNITNQFGGTLHEYIGKKQALELMEYVDEINVANGGEGTHL
;
A
#
# COMPACT_ATOMS: atom_id res chain seq x y z
N MET A 1 -6.26 12.73 -24.10
CA MET A 1 -5.70 11.44 -23.61
C MET A 1 -6.84 10.67 -23.00
N GLN A 2 -7.01 9.39 -23.36
CA GLN A 2 -8.12 8.56 -22.90
C GLN A 2 -7.55 7.36 -22.12
N TYR A 3 -8.15 7.06 -20.99
CA TYR A 3 -7.80 5.91 -20.13
C TYR A 3 -8.97 4.95 -20.04
N ASP A 4 -8.69 3.68 -19.92
CA ASP A 4 -9.70 2.63 -19.73
C ASP A 4 -10.09 2.50 -18.25
N VAL A 5 -9.14 2.73 -17.35
CA VAL A 5 -9.35 2.66 -15.89
C VAL A 5 -8.70 3.86 -15.19
N LEU A 6 -9.45 4.44 -14.26
CA LEU A 6 -8.96 5.48 -13.37
C LEU A 6 -8.95 4.94 -11.94
N ILE A 7 -7.79 4.99 -11.28
CA ILE A 7 -7.63 4.60 -9.88
C ILE A 7 -7.37 5.85 -9.06
N VAL A 8 -8.13 6.06 -8.02
CA VAL A 8 -7.99 7.20 -7.11
C VAL A 8 -7.42 6.71 -5.79
N GLY A 9 -6.20 7.15 -5.48
CA GLY A 9 -5.44 6.78 -4.31
C GLY A 9 -4.27 5.85 -4.63
N GLY A 10 -3.06 6.29 -4.30
CA GLY A 10 -1.79 5.57 -4.49
C GLY A 10 -1.33 4.80 -3.25
N GLY A 11 -2.25 4.38 -2.39
CA GLY A 11 -1.97 3.44 -1.30
C GLY A 11 -1.96 1.98 -1.78
N PRO A 12 -1.82 0.99 -0.88
CA PRO A 12 -1.76 -0.42 -1.24
C PRO A 12 -2.93 -0.88 -2.11
N GLY A 13 -4.16 -0.47 -1.77
CA GLY A 13 -5.34 -0.82 -2.55
C GLY A 13 -5.27 -0.38 -4.01
N GLY A 14 -4.85 0.86 -4.28
CA GLY A 14 -4.69 1.38 -5.64
C GLY A 14 -3.52 0.74 -6.38
N ILE A 15 -2.40 0.56 -5.70
CA ILE A 15 -1.19 -0.04 -6.29
C ILE A 15 -1.44 -1.49 -6.69
N TYR A 16 -2.00 -2.31 -5.79
CA TYR A 16 -2.30 -3.71 -6.10
C TYR A 16 -3.43 -3.86 -7.12
N SER A 17 -4.41 -2.93 -7.15
CA SER A 17 -5.42 -2.90 -8.21
C SER A 17 -4.79 -2.65 -9.58
N ALA A 18 -3.88 -1.68 -9.69
CA ALA A 18 -3.16 -1.41 -10.93
C ALA A 18 -2.29 -2.60 -11.34
N TYR A 19 -1.55 -3.18 -10.39
CA TYR A 19 -0.71 -4.35 -10.62
C TYR A 19 -1.52 -5.52 -11.18
N GLU A 20 -2.58 -5.92 -10.50
CA GLU A 20 -3.40 -7.07 -10.87
C GLU A 20 -4.13 -6.85 -12.21
N LEU A 21 -4.60 -5.64 -12.47
CA LEU A 21 -5.20 -5.30 -13.76
C LEU A 21 -4.20 -5.44 -14.90
N LEU A 22 -2.96 -4.97 -14.73
CA LEU A 22 -1.93 -5.06 -15.76
C LEU A 22 -1.43 -6.50 -15.96
N GLU A 23 -1.37 -7.32 -14.91
CA GLU A 23 -1.06 -8.76 -15.03
C GLU A 23 -2.11 -9.49 -15.87
N LYS A 24 -3.39 -9.20 -15.64
CA LYS A 24 -4.50 -9.85 -16.35
C LYS A 24 -4.85 -9.23 -17.70
N ARG A 25 -4.66 -7.94 -17.83
CA ARG A 25 -5.03 -7.14 -19.00
C ARG A 25 -3.97 -6.08 -19.30
N PRO A 26 -2.81 -6.48 -19.83
CA PRO A 26 -1.70 -5.57 -20.13
C PRO A 26 -2.02 -4.56 -21.24
N ASP A 27 -3.12 -4.74 -21.95
CA ASP A 27 -3.64 -3.82 -22.97
C ASP A 27 -4.33 -2.58 -22.38
N LEU A 28 -4.71 -2.60 -21.11
CA LEU A 28 -5.43 -1.50 -20.47
C LEU A 28 -4.52 -0.28 -20.24
N LYS A 29 -5.08 0.89 -20.55
CA LYS A 29 -4.49 2.18 -20.21
C LYS A 29 -5.01 2.61 -18.84
N ILE A 30 -4.17 2.54 -17.83
CA ILE A 30 -4.53 2.84 -16.45
C ILE A 30 -3.90 4.17 -16.04
N ALA A 31 -4.68 5.03 -15.41
CA ALA A 31 -4.19 6.21 -14.71
C ALA A 31 -4.45 6.05 -13.21
N LEU A 32 -3.40 6.26 -12.40
CA LEU A 32 -3.49 6.28 -10.94
C LEU A 32 -3.24 7.71 -10.45
N PHE A 33 -4.16 8.24 -9.66
CA PHE A 33 -4.09 9.57 -9.08
C PHE A 33 -3.84 9.49 -7.59
N GLU A 34 -2.82 10.20 -7.13
CA GLU A 34 -2.47 10.32 -5.71
C GLU A 34 -2.41 11.79 -5.30
N ALA A 35 -3.11 12.14 -4.23
CA ALA A 35 -3.18 13.51 -3.74
C ALA A 35 -1.89 14.00 -3.06
N GLY A 36 -1.14 13.06 -2.45
CA GLY A 36 0.10 13.36 -1.76
C GLY A 36 1.33 13.31 -2.67
N HIS A 37 2.49 13.38 -2.06
CA HIS A 37 3.76 13.43 -2.79
C HIS A 37 4.21 12.05 -3.27
N ALA A 38 5.01 12.05 -4.34
CA ALA A 38 5.82 10.89 -4.71
C ALA A 38 6.77 10.47 -3.56
N LEU A 39 7.09 9.19 -3.48
CA LEU A 39 7.83 8.60 -2.34
C LEU A 39 9.11 9.37 -1.99
N ALA A 40 9.91 9.74 -2.99
CA ALA A 40 11.16 10.48 -2.79
C ALA A 40 10.98 11.89 -2.19
N ARG A 41 9.77 12.43 -2.21
CA ARG A 41 9.43 13.75 -1.66
C ARG A 41 8.67 13.68 -0.34
N ARG A 42 8.46 12.49 0.20
CA ARG A 42 7.77 12.28 1.46
C ARG A 42 8.75 12.31 2.61
N HIS A 43 8.81 13.43 3.32
CA HIS A 43 9.71 13.63 4.46
C HIS A 43 8.96 14.13 5.68
N CYS A 44 9.20 13.49 6.82
CA CYS A 44 8.77 14.00 8.12
C CYS A 44 9.81 15.01 8.62
N PRO A 45 9.39 16.19 9.14
CA PRO A 45 10.32 17.16 9.69
C PRO A 45 10.99 16.72 11.01
N ILE A 46 10.53 15.63 11.63
CA ILE A 46 11.16 15.09 12.85
C ILE A 46 12.55 14.56 12.49
N ASP A 47 13.58 15.15 13.09
CA ASP A 47 14.99 14.78 12.90
C ASP A 47 15.64 14.20 14.18
N GLY A 48 14.88 14.19 15.30
CA GLY A 48 15.37 13.72 16.60
C GLY A 48 16.30 14.68 17.34
N VAL A 49 16.73 15.74 16.69
CA VAL A 49 17.68 16.74 17.26
C VAL A 49 17.01 18.09 17.45
N LYS A 50 16.62 18.75 16.37
CA LYS A 50 15.94 20.06 16.40
C LYS A 50 14.45 19.90 16.55
N VAL A 51 13.88 18.95 15.82
CA VAL A 51 12.46 18.63 15.84
C VAL A 51 12.27 17.24 16.44
N LYS A 52 11.93 17.18 17.73
CA LYS A 52 11.86 15.92 18.50
C LYS A 52 10.46 15.32 18.55
N SER A 53 9.43 16.08 18.20
CA SER A 53 8.05 15.64 18.27
C SER A 53 7.24 16.10 17.07
N CYS A 54 6.06 15.51 16.88
CA CYS A 54 5.20 15.80 15.75
C CYS A 54 4.76 17.27 15.75
N VAL A 55 4.99 17.95 14.63
CA VAL A 55 4.64 19.36 14.40
C VAL A 55 3.23 19.55 13.84
N LYS A 56 2.45 18.45 13.71
CA LYS A 56 1.07 18.44 13.22
C LYS A 56 0.92 19.11 11.85
N CYS A 57 1.72 18.66 10.87
CA CYS A 57 1.63 19.14 9.50
C CYS A 57 0.18 19.08 8.97
N PRO A 58 -0.29 20.05 8.17
CA PRO A 58 -1.63 20.03 7.56
C PRO A 58 -1.88 18.76 6.74
N THR A 59 -0.83 18.28 6.03
CA THR A 59 -0.82 16.97 5.37
C THR A 59 0.41 16.19 5.85
N CYS A 60 0.17 15.08 6.53
CA CYS A 60 1.24 14.26 7.08
C CYS A 60 1.93 13.47 5.96
N ALA A 61 3.20 13.74 5.70
CA ALA A 61 3.97 13.06 4.65
C ALA A 61 4.22 11.57 4.95
N ILE A 62 4.09 11.11 6.20
CA ILE A 62 4.20 9.71 6.57
C ILE A 62 2.90 8.94 6.27
N MET A 63 1.75 9.58 6.48
CA MET A 63 0.45 8.94 6.30
C MET A 63 -0.12 9.09 4.89
N ASN A 64 0.25 10.18 4.18
CA ASN A 64 -0.28 10.51 2.86
C ASN A 64 0.81 10.55 1.81
N GLY A 65 0.48 10.09 0.62
CA GLY A 65 1.35 10.07 -0.55
C GLY A 65 1.47 8.68 -1.16
N PHE A 66 2.21 8.60 -2.25
CA PHE A 66 2.39 7.36 -2.99
C PHE A 66 3.00 6.26 -2.08
N GLY A 67 2.40 5.08 -2.10
CA GLY A 67 2.69 3.98 -1.20
C GLY A 67 1.83 3.95 0.08
N GLY A 68 1.06 5.01 0.35
CA GLY A 68 0.21 5.10 1.54
C GLY A 68 0.99 5.14 2.86
N ALA A 69 0.33 4.82 3.97
CA ALA A 69 0.96 4.78 5.29
C ALA A 69 1.98 3.63 5.42
N GLY A 70 1.80 2.55 4.67
CA GLY A 70 2.70 1.40 4.66
C GLY A 70 4.06 1.63 4.01
N ALA A 71 4.26 2.72 3.27
CA ALA A 71 5.52 3.03 2.59
C ALA A 71 6.72 3.19 3.54
N PHE A 72 6.48 3.44 4.82
CA PHE A 72 7.51 3.59 5.86
C PHE A 72 7.36 2.53 6.96
N SER A 73 6.86 1.34 6.62
CA SER A 73 6.78 0.20 7.53
C SER A 73 8.16 -0.46 7.69
N ASP A 74 8.25 -1.41 8.63
CA ASP A 74 9.42 -2.25 8.81
C ASP A 74 9.51 -3.43 7.82
N GLY A 75 8.60 -3.50 6.85
CA GLY A 75 8.58 -4.53 5.81
C GLY A 75 7.97 -5.86 6.25
N LYS A 76 7.42 -5.95 7.45
CA LYS A 76 6.76 -7.16 7.94
C LYS A 76 5.29 -7.18 7.54
N TYR A 77 4.83 -8.34 7.14
CA TYR A 77 3.45 -8.58 6.76
C TYR A 77 2.87 -9.76 7.52
N ASN A 78 1.74 -9.54 8.19
CA ASN A 78 1.09 -10.57 9.00
C ASN A 78 -0.06 -11.22 8.21
N ILE A 79 -0.04 -12.55 8.11
CA ILE A 79 -1.04 -13.33 7.38
C ILE A 79 -2.00 -13.94 8.38
N THR A 80 -3.11 -13.26 8.63
CA THR A 80 -4.14 -13.73 9.56
C THR A 80 -5.47 -12.99 9.35
N ASN A 81 -6.58 -13.65 9.64
CA ASN A 81 -7.92 -13.07 9.70
C ASN A 81 -8.25 -12.43 11.07
N GLN A 82 -7.28 -12.34 11.99
CA GLN A 82 -7.54 -11.94 13.39
C GLN A 82 -7.29 -10.44 13.68
N PHE A 83 -6.77 -9.68 12.72
CA PHE A 83 -6.48 -8.24 12.90
C PHE A 83 -7.66 -7.32 12.63
N GLY A 84 -8.86 -7.85 12.56
CA GLY A 84 -10.06 -7.09 12.20
C GLY A 84 -10.34 -7.14 10.70
N GLY A 85 -11.34 -6.35 10.28
CA GLY A 85 -11.87 -6.41 8.94
C GLY A 85 -12.83 -7.60 8.75
N THR A 86 -13.58 -7.56 7.66
CA THR A 86 -14.66 -8.49 7.38
C THR A 86 -14.55 -9.20 6.04
N LEU A 87 -13.39 -9.11 5.38
CA LEU A 87 -13.18 -9.72 4.05
C LEU A 87 -13.56 -11.20 4.03
N HIS A 88 -13.19 -11.94 5.08
CA HIS A 88 -13.48 -13.36 5.21
C HIS A 88 -14.99 -13.70 5.32
N GLU A 89 -15.83 -12.75 5.69
CA GLU A 89 -17.30 -12.91 5.70
C GLU A 89 -17.88 -12.94 4.28
N TYR A 90 -17.22 -12.27 3.33
CA TYR A 90 -17.63 -12.18 1.93
C TYR A 90 -17.06 -13.30 1.05
N ILE A 91 -15.82 -13.66 1.24
CA ILE A 91 -15.11 -14.61 0.36
C ILE A 91 -14.67 -15.90 1.06
N GLY A 92 -14.90 -16.01 2.36
CA GLY A 92 -14.47 -17.15 3.19
C GLY A 92 -13.04 -17.01 3.70
N LYS A 93 -12.77 -17.64 4.85
CA LYS A 93 -11.47 -17.53 5.54
C LYS A 93 -10.30 -18.06 4.69
N LYS A 94 -10.51 -19.17 3.99
CA LYS A 94 -9.46 -19.78 3.16
C LYS A 94 -9.04 -18.85 2.03
N GLN A 95 -9.99 -18.34 1.26
CA GLN A 95 -9.69 -17.45 0.14
C GLN A 95 -9.09 -16.12 0.61
N ALA A 96 -9.53 -15.60 1.76
CA ALA A 96 -8.94 -14.39 2.35
C ALA A 96 -7.46 -14.60 2.69
N LEU A 97 -7.08 -15.75 3.29
CA LEU A 97 -5.69 -16.10 3.58
C LEU A 97 -4.87 -16.30 2.31
N GLU A 98 -5.39 -17.01 1.30
CA GLU A 98 -4.72 -17.20 0.00
C GLU A 98 -4.41 -15.86 -0.69
N LEU A 99 -5.31 -14.87 -0.60
CA LEU A 99 -5.06 -13.53 -1.12
C LEU A 99 -3.98 -12.78 -0.32
N MET A 100 -3.94 -12.96 1.00
CA MET A 100 -2.89 -12.37 1.83
C MET A 100 -1.52 -12.98 1.51
N GLU A 101 -1.45 -14.30 1.33
CA GLU A 101 -0.24 -15.01 0.91
C GLU A 101 0.24 -14.52 -0.48
N TYR A 102 -0.69 -14.37 -1.43
CA TYR A 102 -0.37 -13.84 -2.75
C TYR A 102 0.21 -12.41 -2.70
N VAL A 103 -0.36 -11.53 -1.86
CA VAL A 103 0.18 -10.18 -1.64
C VAL A 103 1.57 -10.25 -1.00
N ASP A 104 1.77 -11.16 -0.06
CA ASP A 104 3.06 -11.35 0.60
C ASP A 104 4.14 -11.85 -0.36
N GLU A 105 3.83 -12.77 -1.25
CA GLU A 105 4.74 -13.22 -2.30
C GLU A 105 5.25 -12.06 -3.16
N ILE A 106 4.35 -11.12 -3.53
CA ILE A 106 4.71 -9.91 -4.27
C ILE A 106 5.60 -9.02 -3.42
N ASN A 107 5.28 -8.82 -2.14
CA ASN A 107 6.07 -8.02 -1.22
C ASN A 107 7.48 -8.58 -1.07
N VAL A 108 7.62 -9.88 -0.84
CA VAL A 108 8.91 -10.57 -0.68
C VAL A 108 9.73 -10.48 -1.98
N ALA A 109 9.11 -10.67 -3.13
CA ALA A 109 9.77 -10.53 -4.43
C ALA A 109 10.32 -9.11 -4.68
N ASN A 110 9.76 -8.11 -3.99
CA ASN A 110 10.19 -6.71 -4.05
C ASN A 110 10.98 -6.24 -2.83
N GLY A 111 11.50 -7.14 -2.02
CA GLY A 111 12.39 -6.85 -0.89
C GLY A 111 11.73 -6.81 0.49
N GLY A 112 10.49 -7.26 0.60
CA GLY A 112 9.83 -7.47 1.88
C GLY A 112 10.44 -8.62 2.68
N GLU A 113 10.20 -8.63 3.99
CA GLU A 113 10.69 -9.68 4.88
C GLU A 113 9.76 -10.90 4.83
N GLY A 114 10.30 -12.10 4.60
CA GLY A 114 9.54 -13.35 4.48
C GLY A 114 9.25 -14.04 5.81
N THR A 115 9.52 -13.41 6.94
CA THR A 115 9.22 -13.96 8.27
C THR A 115 7.84 -13.51 8.74
N HIS A 116 6.97 -14.47 8.96
CA HIS A 116 5.63 -14.26 9.51
C HIS A 116 5.60 -14.62 11.01
N LEU A 117 4.85 -13.85 11.77
CA LEU A 117 4.56 -14.16 13.19
C LEU A 117 3.31 -15.01 13.30
#